data_cb5c5d144647466c80a1f4d3f7244f18
#
_entry.id   cb5c5d144647466c80a1f4d3f7244f18
#
_cell.length_a   1.000
_cell.length_b   1.000
_cell.length_c   1.000
_cell.angle_alpha   90.00
_cell.angle_beta   90.00
_cell.angle_gamma   90.00
#
_symmetry.space_group_name_H-M   'P 1'
#
loop_
_entity.id
_entity.type
_entity.pdbx_description
1 polymer ?
#
loop_
_entity_poly.entity_id
_entity_poly.type
_entity_poly.pdbx_seq_one_letter_code
_entity_poly.pdbx_strand_id
1 'polypeptide(L)'
;MASNTMRSRLLVFLLFVFALSVPLVDNSSGQGVLAAVDIECSPVNGGSIDIEVSPGASLTGYTICTVSNPTIHVEKISIQVQSDGLVVAAPGSLTVAAGGEEEFQVSLRADPRMSAQARSLSVTATVQEISGVPPPNSASSTSNNIVNILQFAEFNAEMESPVAELLIGENYQLEFMIYNTGNGMDKFNIRLDYDEINGVSLSLPTSKIQLDSSPVPRTFKVSVNTPSDGSEWEVDSNGRHILEMNVNVVVESDLGCQNGDCLTTTMIQKIILFQNQTIQDNSASDFLSNSMDNQVLVFGGIGALVILLIILMVILRKR
;
A
#
# COMPACT_ATOMS: atom_id res chain seq x y z
N MET A 1 -48.96 92.33 -44.43
CA MET A 1 -47.74 91.48 -44.24
C MET A 1 -47.34 91.21 -42.77
N ALA A 2 -48.11 91.55 -41.77
CA ALA A 2 -47.73 91.42 -40.36
C ALA A 2 -48.23 90.15 -39.60
N SER A 3 -49.10 89.34 -40.23
CA SER A 3 -49.70 88.17 -39.56
C SER A 3 -48.87 86.90 -39.56
N ASN A 4 -47.94 86.66 -40.49
CA ASN A 4 -47.18 85.42 -40.60
C ASN A 4 -45.95 85.37 -39.67
N THR A 5 -45.39 86.48 -39.32
CA THR A 5 -44.24 86.59 -38.40
C THR A 5 -44.60 86.27 -36.96
N MET A 6 -45.83 86.62 -36.55
CA MET A 6 -46.33 86.38 -35.19
C MET A 6 -46.65 84.89 -34.95
N ARG A 7 -47.21 84.22 -35.96
CA ARG A 7 -47.46 82.74 -35.87
C ARG A 7 -46.18 81.90 -35.84
N SER A 8 -45.19 82.32 -36.63
CA SER A 8 -43.87 81.62 -36.61
C SER A 8 -43.16 81.82 -35.25
N ARG A 9 -43.21 82.99 -34.65
CA ARG A 9 -42.59 83.23 -33.34
C ARG A 9 -43.33 82.48 -32.21
N LEU A 10 -44.64 82.35 -32.31
CA LEU A 10 -45.44 81.58 -31.34
C LEU A 10 -45.15 80.04 -31.45
N LEU A 11 -44.98 79.55 -32.66
CA LEU A 11 -44.62 78.09 -32.92
C LEU A 11 -43.22 77.74 -32.40
N VAL A 12 -42.25 78.62 -32.58
CA VAL A 12 -40.89 78.46 -32.07
C VAL A 12 -40.86 78.49 -30.54
N PHE A 13 -41.68 79.39 -29.95
CA PHE A 13 -41.79 79.52 -28.48
C PHE A 13 -42.47 78.26 -27.87
N LEU A 14 -43.49 77.73 -28.54
CA LEU A 14 -44.18 76.48 -28.13
C LEU A 14 -43.28 75.28 -28.24
N LEU A 15 -42.46 75.22 -29.30
CA LEU A 15 -41.44 74.17 -29.46
C LEU A 15 -40.33 74.22 -28.39
N PHE A 16 -39.94 75.48 -28.01
CA PHE A 16 -38.96 75.68 -26.94
C PHE A 16 -39.51 75.31 -25.54
N VAL A 17 -40.76 75.58 -25.28
CA VAL A 17 -41.43 75.18 -24.01
C VAL A 17 -41.62 73.64 -23.95
N PHE A 18 -41.91 72.97 -25.07
CA PHE A 18 -42.01 71.53 -25.15
C PHE A 18 -40.66 70.83 -24.96
N ALA A 19 -39.56 71.49 -25.45
CA ALA A 19 -38.21 70.93 -25.29
C ALA A 19 -37.71 71.08 -23.83
N LEU A 20 -38.24 72.06 -23.06
CA LEU A 20 -37.90 72.23 -21.64
C LEU A 20 -38.77 71.38 -20.69
N SER A 21 -39.84 70.73 -21.17
CA SER A 21 -40.72 69.87 -20.39
C SER A 21 -40.44 68.39 -20.57
N VAL A 22 -39.31 68.02 -21.24
CA VAL A 22 -38.83 66.60 -21.18
C VAL A 22 -38.42 66.40 -19.72
N PRO A 23 -39.13 65.53 -18.95
CA PRO A 23 -38.64 65.16 -17.65
C PRO A 23 -37.26 64.59 -17.88
N LEU A 24 -36.23 65.19 -17.24
CA LEU A 24 -34.99 64.48 -16.99
C LEU A 24 -35.39 63.23 -16.22
N VAL A 25 -35.59 62.13 -16.94
CA VAL A 25 -35.59 60.79 -16.34
C VAL A 25 -34.18 60.70 -15.80
N ASP A 26 -33.98 61.03 -14.55
CA ASP A 26 -32.85 60.55 -13.80
C ASP A 26 -32.89 58.99 -13.97
N ASN A 27 -32.10 58.53 -14.93
CA ASN A 27 -31.63 57.17 -14.83
C ASN A 27 -30.77 57.12 -13.57
N SER A 28 -31.39 57.11 -12.40
CA SER A 28 -30.82 56.46 -11.26
C SER A 28 -30.76 54.99 -11.68
N SER A 29 -29.70 54.63 -12.38
CA SER A 29 -29.22 53.27 -12.35
C SER A 29 -29.08 52.98 -10.85
N GLY A 30 -30.13 52.41 -10.29
CA GLY A 30 -30.02 51.81 -8.97
C GLY A 30 -28.77 50.89 -9.10
N GLN A 31 -27.70 51.30 -8.44
CA GLN A 31 -26.59 50.39 -8.24
C GLN A 31 -27.24 49.21 -7.52
N GLY A 32 -27.58 48.18 -8.33
CA GLY A 32 -28.12 46.95 -7.78
C GLY A 32 -27.13 46.49 -6.72
N VAL A 33 -27.66 46.15 -5.56
CA VAL A 33 -26.88 45.56 -4.46
C VAL A 33 -26.26 44.28 -5.02
N LEU A 34 -24.99 44.33 -5.43
CA LEU A 34 -24.29 43.18 -6.00
C LEU A 34 -23.68 42.38 -4.87
N ALA A 35 -23.94 41.10 -4.88
CA ALA A 35 -23.26 40.15 -4.00
C ALA A 35 -21.79 40.00 -4.40
N ALA A 36 -20.89 39.92 -3.43
CA ALA A 36 -19.49 39.59 -3.65
C ALA A 36 -18.93 38.88 -2.40
N VAL A 37 -18.15 37.85 -2.62
CA VAL A 37 -17.52 37.06 -1.55
C VAL A 37 -16.15 36.62 -2.01
N ASP A 38 -15.20 36.58 -1.10
CA ASP A 38 -13.93 35.94 -1.28
C ASP A 38 -13.66 34.95 -0.13
N ILE A 39 -12.90 33.85 -0.40
CA ILE A 39 -12.50 32.87 0.58
C ILE A 39 -11.07 32.46 0.37
N GLU A 40 -10.30 32.44 1.45
CA GLU A 40 -8.94 31.91 1.50
C GLU A 40 -8.82 30.93 2.66
N CYS A 41 -8.29 29.74 2.36
CA CYS A 41 -8.02 28.71 3.37
C CYS A 41 -6.53 28.43 3.43
N SER A 42 -5.96 28.51 4.62
CA SER A 42 -4.53 28.30 4.86
C SER A 42 -4.32 27.17 5.87
N PRO A 43 -3.51 26.14 5.51
CA PRO A 43 -3.09 25.11 6.47
C PRO A 43 -2.30 25.74 7.62
N VAL A 44 -2.54 25.28 8.85
CA VAL A 44 -1.95 25.87 10.06
C VAL A 44 -0.42 25.81 10.06
N ASN A 45 0.16 24.79 9.45
CA ASN A 45 1.61 24.59 9.38
C ASN A 45 2.26 25.09 8.07
N GLY A 46 1.47 25.71 7.19
CA GLY A 46 1.90 26.13 5.85
C GLY A 46 2.05 24.94 4.88
N GLY A 47 1.76 25.15 3.61
CA GLY A 47 1.92 24.17 2.53
C GLY A 47 0.74 23.22 2.39
N SER A 48 0.67 22.14 3.14
CA SER A 48 -0.37 21.12 3.06
C SER A 48 -0.98 20.76 4.41
N ILE A 49 -2.13 20.12 4.37
CA ILE A 49 -2.78 19.55 5.56
C ILE A 49 -2.32 18.10 5.65
N ASP A 50 -1.47 17.78 6.61
CA ASP A 50 -0.95 16.42 6.80
C ASP A 50 -1.79 15.66 7.81
N ILE A 51 -2.21 14.42 7.46
CA ILE A 51 -2.99 13.54 8.32
C ILE A 51 -2.23 12.23 8.53
N GLU A 52 -1.90 11.94 9.78
CA GLU A 52 -1.34 10.67 10.19
C GLU A 52 -2.46 9.63 10.34
N VAL A 53 -2.25 8.42 9.79
CA VAL A 53 -3.23 7.32 9.81
C VAL A 53 -2.66 6.02 10.37
N SER A 54 -1.47 6.08 10.97
CA SER A 54 -0.86 4.96 11.67
C SER A 54 -1.69 4.52 12.89
N PRO A 55 -1.54 3.29 13.37
CA PRO A 55 -2.21 2.84 14.58
C PRO A 55 -1.95 3.76 15.78
N GLY A 56 -3.02 4.29 16.38
CA GLY A 56 -2.95 5.24 17.51
C GLY A 56 -2.86 6.72 17.14
N ALA A 57 -2.74 7.07 15.86
CA ALA A 57 -2.77 8.45 15.40
C ALA A 57 -4.16 9.11 15.56
N SER A 58 -4.20 10.44 15.54
CA SER A 58 -5.45 11.21 15.68
C SER A 58 -6.41 11.06 14.51
N LEU A 59 -5.91 10.71 13.34
CA LEU A 59 -6.64 10.59 12.07
C LEU A 59 -7.24 11.91 11.56
N THR A 60 -6.85 13.05 12.13
CA THR A 60 -7.47 14.35 11.85
C THR A 60 -6.46 15.38 11.39
N GLY A 61 -6.90 16.21 10.45
CA GLY A 61 -6.23 17.44 10.04
C GLY A 61 -7.21 18.59 9.98
N TYR A 62 -6.74 19.82 9.91
CA TYR A 62 -7.60 20.99 9.82
C TYR A 62 -6.90 22.14 9.09
N THR A 63 -7.73 23.03 8.56
CA THR A 63 -7.31 24.30 7.97
C THR A 63 -8.19 25.41 8.51
N ILE A 64 -7.65 26.63 8.54
CA ILE A 64 -8.39 27.83 8.88
C ILE A 64 -8.75 28.52 7.59
N CYS A 65 -10.02 28.86 7.45
CA CYS A 65 -10.55 29.62 6.30
C CYS A 65 -11.04 30.97 6.76
N THR A 66 -10.75 31.99 5.97
CA THR A 66 -11.26 33.34 6.15
C THR A 66 -12.20 33.68 4.99
N VAL A 67 -13.41 34.05 5.30
CA VAL A 67 -14.40 34.56 4.32
C VAL A 67 -14.48 36.09 4.45
N SER A 68 -14.30 36.79 3.34
CA SER A 68 -14.37 38.26 3.26
C SER A 68 -15.63 38.67 2.50
N ASN A 69 -16.33 39.69 3.02
CA ASN A 69 -17.43 40.37 2.37
C ASN A 69 -16.98 41.77 1.95
N PRO A 70 -16.60 42.01 0.69
CA PRO A 70 -16.13 43.30 0.23
C PRO A 70 -17.27 44.33 0.00
N THR A 71 -18.52 43.93 0.23
CA THR A 71 -19.69 44.83 -0.01
C THR A 71 -19.99 45.70 1.19
N ILE A 72 -20.88 46.70 0.98
CA ILE A 72 -21.35 47.60 2.03
C ILE A 72 -22.60 47.08 2.77
N HIS A 73 -22.99 45.81 2.50
CA HIS A 73 -24.19 45.20 3.07
C HIS A 73 -23.79 43.93 3.85
N VAL A 74 -24.59 43.58 4.85
CA VAL A 74 -24.43 42.29 5.55
C VAL A 74 -24.82 41.17 4.61
N GLU A 75 -23.98 40.15 4.51
CA GLU A 75 -24.20 38.96 3.69
C GLU A 75 -24.29 37.70 4.52
N LYS A 76 -25.25 36.81 4.17
CA LYS A 76 -25.29 35.45 4.64
C LYS A 76 -24.69 34.55 3.57
N ILE A 77 -23.62 33.85 3.93
CA ILE A 77 -22.78 33.09 3.03
C ILE A 77 -22.87 31.62 3.39
N SER A 78 -23.22 30.77 2.41
CA SER A 78 -23.19 29.34 2.55
C SER A 78 -21.79 28.81 2.31
N ILE A 79 -21.35 27.87 3.15
CA ILE A 79 -20.09 27.17 3.02
C ILE A 79 -20.33 25.73 2.58
N GLN A 80 -19.73 25.35 1.47
CA GLN A 80 -19.73 23.99 0.97
C GLN A 80 -18.30 23.46 0.91
N VAL A 81 -18.09 22.26 1.49
CA VAL A 81 -16.78 21.62 1.52
C VAL A 81 -16.86 20.30 0.78
N GLN A 82 -15.94 20.11 -0.14
CA GLN A 82 -15.75 18.86 -0.87
C GLN A 82 -14.34 18.35 -0.64
N SER A 83 -14.21 17.08 -0.31
CA SER A 83 -12.91 16.43 -0.16
C SER A 83 -12.96 15.03 -0.80
N ASP A 84 -11.80 14.57 -1.24
CA ASP A 84 -11.65 13.27 -1.87
C ASP A 84 -11.59 12.16 -0.81
N GLY A 85 -12.75 11.60 -0.44
CA GLY A 85 -12.88 10.44 0.45
C GLY A 85 -12.57 10.70 1.94
N LEU A 86 -12.54 11.98 2.37
CA LEU A 86 -12.39 12.33 3.79
C LEU A 86 -13.72 12.79 4.37
N VAL A 87 -13.94 12.51 5.64
CA VAL A 87 -15.07 13.08 6.38
C VAL A 87 -14.74 14.52 6.77
N VAL A 88 -15.63 15.44 6.48
CA VAL A 88 -15.45 16.86 6.74
C VAL A 88 -16.44 17.40 7.75
N ALA A 89 -15.98 18.37 8.56
CA ALA A 89 -16.83 19.17 9.44
C ALA A 89 -16.45 20.65 9.27
N ALA A 90 -17.46 21.47 8.92
CA ALA A 90 -17.37 22.91 8.74
C ALA A 90 -18.74 23.56 9.07
N PRO A 91 -18.82 24.86 9.34
CA PRO A 91 -20.10 25.55 9.45
C PRO A 91 -20.85 25.53 8.11
N GLY A 92 -22.18 25.34 8.13
CA GLY A 92 -22.99 25.32 6.90
C GLY A 92 -23.23 26.71 6.31
N SER A 93 -23.20 27.77 7.15
CA SER A 93 -23.31 29.15 6.74
C SER A 93 -22.75 30.12 7.80
N LEU A 94 -22.34 31.30 7.34
CA LEU A 94 -21.83 32.41 8.15
C LEU A 94 -22.57 33.67 7.78
N THR A 95 -22.64 34.63 8.73
CA THR A 95 -23.13 35.99 8.46
C THR A 95 -21.96 36.93 8.61
N VAL A 96 -21.57 37.59 7.51
CA VAL A 96 -20.41 38.46 7.46
C VAL A 96 -20.88 39.92 7.35
N ALA A 97 -20.40 40.80 8.23
CA ALA A 97 -20.70 42.20 8.22
C ALA A 97 -20.20 42.88 6.94
N ALA A 98 -20.76 44.06 6.62
CA ALA A 98 -20.30 44.90 5.51
C ALA A 98 -18.80 45.21 5.64
N GLY A 99 -18.01 44.91 4.62
CA GLY A 99 -16.55 45.08 4.63
C GLY A 99 -15.81 44.25 5.68
N GLY A 100 -16.47 43.26 6.27
CA GLY A 100 -15.93 42.41 7.34
C GLY A 100 -15.38 41.09 6.84
N GLU A 101 -14.74 40.40 7.77
CA GLU A 101 -14.19 39.05 7.58
C GLU A 101 -14.59 38.13 8.75
N GLU A 102 -14.78 36.85 8.47
CA GLU A 102 -15.08 35.84 9.48
C GLU A 102 -14.18 34.64 9.28
N GLU A 103 -13.53 34.18 10.34
CA GLU A 103 -12.68 33.00 10.34
C GLU A 103 -13.46 31.78 10.84
N PHE A 104 -13.22 30.65 10.21
CA PHE A 104 -13.74 29.36 10.64
C PHE A 104 -12.78 28.21 10.36
N GLN A 105 -12.94 27.13 11.11
CA GLN A 105 -12.14 25.92 10.94
C GLN A 105 -12.88 24.90 10.07
N VAL A 106 -12.15 24.30 9.12
CA VAL A 106 -12.55 23.08 8.43
C VAL A 106 -11.73 21.92 8.99
N SER A 107 -12.42 20.96 9.60
CA SER A 107 -11.79 19.75 10.14
C SER A 107 -12.01 18.59 9.18
N LEU A 108 -10.97 17.79 9.02
CA LEU A 108 -10.91 16.62 8.12
C LEU A 108 -10.58 15.38 8.93
N ARG A 109 -11.21 14.27 8.61
CA ARG A 109 -10.90 12.98 9.23
C ARG A 109 -10.72 11.90 8.17
N ALA A 110 -9.60 11.21 8.25
CA ALA A 110 -9.28 10.03 7.44
C ALA A 110 -9.76 8.75 8.12
N ASP A 111 -9.93 7.70 7.34
CA ASP A 111 -10.10 6.34 7.88
C ASP A 111 -8.75 5.80 8.38
N PRO A 112 -8.77 4.93 9.41
CA PRO A 112 -7.56 4.24 9.85
C PRO A 112 -6.89 3.50 8.69
N ARG A 113 -5.56 3.59 8.58
CA ARG A 113 -4.78 2.94 7.52
C ARG A 113 -5.16 3.35 6.09
N MET A 114 -5.80 4.51 5.92
CA MET A 114 -6.10 5.04 4.59
C MET A 114 -4.81 5.11 3.75
N SER A 115 -4.88 4.73 2.48
CA SER A 115 -3.72 4.69 1.58
C SER A 115 -3.02 6.05 1.49
N ALA A 116 -1.69 6.03 1.55
CA ALA A 116 -0.84 7.21 1.46
C ALA A 116 -0.94 7.84 0.07
N GLN A 117 -1.50 9.04 0.01
CA GLN A 117 -1.61 9.83 -1.22
C GLN A 117 -2.03 11.27 -0.91
N ALA A 118 -1.77 12.16 -1.86
CA ALA A 118 -2.33 13.51 -1.85
C ALA A 118 -3.80 13.48 -2.28
N ARG A 119 -4.64 14.26 -1.60
CA ARG A 119 -6.07 14.43 -1.85
C ARG A 119 -6.42 15.88 -1.98
N SER A 120 -7.50 16.20 -2.69
CA SER A 120 -7.98 17.58 -2.84
C SER A 120 -9.00 17.92 -1.76
N LEU A 121 -8.92 19.16 -1.27
CA LEU A 121 -9.93 19.83 -0.47
C LEU A 121 -10.36 21.09 -1.20
N SER A 122 -11.65 21.26 -1.44
CA SER A 122 -12.24 22.44 -2.04
C SER A 122 -13.29 23.03 -1.09
N VAL A 123 -13.12 24.29 -0.74
CA VAL A 123 -14.05 25.04 0.12
C VAL A 123 -14.65 26.16 -0.69
N THR A 124 -15.98 26.15 -0.87
CA THR A 124 -16.71 27.14 -1.67
C THR A 124 -17.62 27.96 -0.78
N ALA A 125 -17.47 29.26 -0.84
CA ALA A 125 -18.34 30.24 -0.22
C ALA A 125 -19.30 30.82 -1.27
N THR A 126 -20.61 30.85 -0.99
CA THR A 126 -21.63 31.35 -1.91
C THR A 126 -22.60 32.28 -1.16
N VAL A 127 -22.81 33.48 -1.65
CA VAL A 127 -23.76 34.44 -1.04
C VAL A 127 -25.18 33.93 -1.24
N GLN A 128 -25.90 33.72 -0.15
CA GLN A 128 -27.31 33.31 -0.13
C GLN A 128 -28.28 34.49 0.05
N GLU A 129 -27.91 35.47 0.89
CA GLU A 129 -28.74 36.62 1.22
C GLU A 129 -27.87 37.87 1.38
N ILE A 130 -28.41 39.01 0.92
CA ILE A 130 -27.89 40.34 1.20
C ILE A 130 -28.95 41.09 2.01
N SER A 131 -28.63 41.52 3.25
CA SER A 131 -29.55 42.17 4.17
C SER A 131 -30.89 41.42 4.34
N GLY A 132 -30.85 40.08 4.32
CA GLY A 132 -32.02 39.21 4.53
C GLY A 132 -32.86 38.91 3.29
N VAL A 133 -32.42 39.32 2.09
CA VAL A 133 -33.10 39.03 0.82
C VAL A 133 -32.18 38.28 -0.16
N PRO A 134 -32.71 37.46 -1.05
CA PRO A 134 -31.88 36.77 -2.06
C PRO A 134 -31.14 37.79 -2.94
N PRO A 135 -29.86 37.52 -3.26
CA PRO A 135 -29.05 38.45 -4.07
C PRO A 135 -29.53 38.47 -5.53
N PRO A 136 -29.45 39.60 -6.23
CA PRO A 136 -29.83 39.70 -7.64
C PRO A 136 -28.83 39.00 -8.59
N ASN A 137 -27.62 38.70 -8.13
CA ASN A 137 -26.58 37.98 -8.87
C ASN A 137 -26.03 36.84 -8.02
N SER A 138 -25.53 35.80 -8.66
CA SER A 138 -24.77 34.75 -8.00
C SER A 138 -23.34 35.20 -7.76
N ALA A 139 -22.86 35.08 -6.52
CA ALA A 139 -21.46 35.35 -6.16
C ALA A 139 -20.93 34.15 -5.36
N SER A 140 -19.82 33.60 -5.80
CA SER A 140 -19.14 32.50 -5.14
C SER A 140 -17.63 32.61 -5.33
N SER A 141 -16.87 32.18 -4.33
CA SER A 141 -15.43 32.05 -4.35
C SER A 141 -15.04 30.68 -3.82
N THR A 142 -13.92 30.11 -4.30
CA THR A 142 -13.47 28.77 -3.94
C THR A 142 -11.98 28.77 -3.62
N SER A 143 -11.63 28.22 -2.47
CA SER A 143 -10.26 27.94 -2.05
C SER A 143 -9.97 26.45 -2.16
N ASN A 144 -8.79 26.10 -2.74
CA ASN A 144 -8.36 24.73 -2.92
C ASN A 144 -7.07 24.45 -2.13
N ASN A 145 -7.05 23.35 -1.42
CA ASN A 145 -5.92 22.90 -0.62
C ASN A 145 -5.57 21.46 -0.92
N ILE A 146 -4.34 21.07 -0.58
CA ILE A 146 -3.86 19.69 -0.65
C ILE A 146 -3.87 19.11 0.75
N VAL A 147 -4.42 17.89 0.85
CA VAL A 147 -4.41 17.06 2.05
C VAL A 147 -3.52 15.86 1.78
N ASN A 148 -2.46 15.69 2.53
CA ASN A 148 -1.58 14.52 2.43
C ASN A 148 -1.95 13.50 3.49
N ILE A 149 -2.28 12.30 3.07
CA ILE A 149 -2.29 11.14 3.95
C ILE A 149 -0.85 10.66 4.07
N LEU A 150 -0.29 10.80 5.26
CA LEU A 150 1.11 10.47 5.51
C LEU A 150 1.32 8.95 5.43
N GLN A 151 2.44 8.56 4.86
CA GLN A 151 2.84 7.16 4.79
C GLN A 151 3.48 6.72 6.11
N PHE A 152 3.15 5.51 6.56
CA PHE A 152 3.81 4.84 7.67
C PHE A 152 4.24 3.42 7.28
N ALA A 153 5.35 2.98 7.89
CA ALA A 153 5.87 1.63 7.72
C ALA A 153 5.30 0.71 8.78
N GLU A 154 4.84 -0.46 8.35
CA GLU A 154 4.48 -1.59 9.21
C GLU A 154 4.55 -2.85 8.36
N PHE A 155 5.16 -3.90 8.89
CA PHE A 155 5.24 -5.18 8.18
C PHE A 155 5.34 -6.35 9.15
N ASN A 156 5.03 -7.53 8.63
CA ASN A 156 5.29 -8.81 9.28
C ASN A 156 6.13 -9.69 8.35
N ALA A 157 6.96 -10.55 8.94
CA ALA A 157 7.71 -11.55 8.20
C ALA A 157 7.55 -12.91 8.87
N GLU A 158 7.33 -13.94 8.06
CA GLU A 158 7.04 -15.31 8.51
C GLU A 158 7.89 -16.32 7.73
N MET A 159 8.12 -17.47 8.33
CA MET A 159 8.75 -18.63 7.68
C MET A 159 7.79 -19.80 7.64
N GLU A 160 7.90 -20.65 6.63
CA GLU A 160 7.04 -21.82 6.47
C GLU A 160 7.24 -22.81 7.64
N SER A 161 8.50 -23.05 8.03
CA SER A 161 8.85 -23.91 9.17
C SER A 161 10.06 -23.33 9.90
N PRO A 162 10.04 -23.27 11.24
CA PRO A 162 11.19 -22.80 12.01
C PRO A 162 12.36 -23.79 12.04
N VAL A 163 12.14 -25.04 11.68
CA VAL A 163 13.16 -26.09 11.63
C VAL A 163 13.10 -26.79 10.27
N ALA A 164 14.23 -26.90 9.60
CA ALA A 164 14.40 -27.64 8.38
C ALA A 164 15.42 -28.79 8.56
N GLU A 165 15.00 -30.02 8.38
CA GLU A 165 15.88 -31.18 8.32
C GLU A 165 16.26 -31.48 6.86
N LEU A 166 17.54 -31.42 6.52
CA LEU A 166 18.03 -31.48 5.15
C LEU A 166 19.07 -32.58 5.01
N LEU A 167 18.86 -33.48 4.05
CA LEU A 167 19.84 -34.50 3.69
C LEU A 167 21.00 -33.83 2.95
N ILE A 168 22.24 -34.23 3.25
CA ILE A 168 23.41 -33.69 2.56
C ILE A 168 23.53 -34.20 1.12
N GLY A 169 24.30 -33.48 0.30
CA GLY A 169 24.50 -33.77 -1.12
C GLY A 169 23.43 -33.22 -2.04
N GLU A 170 22.47 -32.48 -1.53
CA GLU A 170 21.37 -31.87 -2.28
C GLU A 170 21.29 -30.34 -2.07
N ASN A 171 20.52 -29.67 -2.95
CA ASN A 171 20.26 -28.26 -2.85
C ASN A 171 18.80 -28.03 -2.47
N TYR A 172 18.57 -27.16 -1.50
CA TYR A 172 17.24 -26.87 -0.96
C TYR A 172 16.90 -25.39 -1.11
N GLN A 173 15.60 -25.11 -1.04
CA GLN A 173 15.07 -23.74 -0.98
C GLN A 173 14.15 -23.63 0.23
N LEU A 174 14.51 -22.76 1.17
CA LEU A 174 13.69 -22.40 2.32
C LEU A 174 12.84 -21.19 1.94
N GLU A 175 11.54 -21.23 2.24
CA GLU A 175 10.58 -20.19 1.87
C GLU A 175 10.25 -19.28 3.05
N PHE A 176 10.22 -17.99 2.76
CA PHE A 176 9.89 -16.94 3.70
C PHE A 176 8.88 -16.01 3.07
N MET A 177 8.04 -15.38 3.88
CA MET A 177 6.98 -14.47 3.46
C MET A 177 7.11 -13.12 4.13
N ILE A 178 6.87 -12.05 3.38
CA ILE A 178 6.78 -10.68 3.89
C ILE A 178 5.40 -10.13 3.56
N TYR A 179 4.74 -9.53 4.55
CA TYR A 179 3.47 -8.81 4.45
C TYR A 179 3.72 -7.34 4.69
N ASN A 180 3.43 -6.48 3.72
CA ASN A 180 3.43 -5.03 3.95
C ASN A 180 2.07 -4.63 4.50
N THR A 181 2.00 -4.39 5.81
CA THR A 181 0.80 -3.94 6.54
C THR A 181 0.77 -2.43 6.77
N GLY A 182 1.72 -1.67 6.26
CA GLY A 182 1.68 -0.21 6.19
C GLY A 182 0.57 0.30 5.26
N ASN A 183 0.52 1.60 5.01
CA ASN A 183 -0.52 2.21 4.17
C ASN A 183 -0.03 2.63 2.78
N GLY A 184 1.17 2.27 2.39
CA GLY A 184 1.75 2.57 1.09
C GLY A 184 2.85 1.59 0.69
N MET A 185 3.41 1.79 -0.48
CA MET A 185 4.48 0.96 -1.02
C MET A 185 5.77 1.11 -0.19
N ASP A 186 6.38 -0.02 0.18
CA ASP A 186 7.66 -0.05 0.88
C ASP A 186 8.68 -0.95 0.17
N LYS A 187 9.94 -0.77 0.51
CA LYS A 187 11.06 -1.60 0.07
C LYS A 187 11.68 -2.29 1.27
N PHE A 188 11.90 -3.59 1.12
CA PHE A 188 12.46 -4.42 2.17
C PHE A 188 13.84 -4.90 1.76
N ASN A 189 14.84 -4.66 2.60
CA ASN A 189 16.17 -5.21 2.48
C ASN A 189 16.24 -6.49 3.30
N ILE A 190 16.75 -7.56 2.68
CA ILE A 190 16.87 -8.87 3.32
C ILE A 190 18.34 -9.21 3.41
N ARG A 191 18.76 -9.69 4.56
CA ARG A 191 20.14 -10.18 4.79
C ARG A 191 20.13 -11.44 5.62
N LEU A 192 21.14 -12.27 5.41
CA LEU A 192 21.40 -13.46 6.19
C LEU A 192 22.56 -13.17 7.14
N ASP A 193 22.42 -13.65 8.36
CA ASP A 193 23.46 -13.60 9.39
C ASP A 193 23.56 -15.00 10.02
N TYR A 194 24.70 -15.66 9.81
CA TYR A 194 24.96 -17.02 10.25
C TYR A 194 26.47 -17.29 10.36
N ASP A 195 26.82 -18.25 11.19
CA ASP A 195 28.19 -18.73 11.29
C ASP A 195 28.56 -19.58 10.07
N GLU A 196 29.66 -19.23 9.41
CA GLU A 196 30.15 -19.99 8.25
C GLU A 196 30.60 -21.39 8.64
N ILE A 197 30.06 -22.38 7.96
CA ILE A 197 30.41 -23.79 8.13
C ILE A 197 30.97 -24.34 6.84
N ASN A 198 32.09 -25.03 6.91
CA ASN A 198 32.73 -25.63 5.75
C ASN A 198 31.80 -26.56 4.96
N GLY A 199 31.71 -26.32 3.66
CA GLY A 199 30.87 -27.09 2.75
C GLY A 199 29.40 -26.72 2.75
N VAL A 200 28.92 -25.85 3.66
CA VAL A 200 27.56 -25.29 3.65
C VAL A 200 27.61 -23.90 3.07
N SER A 201 26.79 -23.61 2.07
CA SER A 201 26.64 -22.25 1.56
C SER A 201 25.18 -21.86 1.46
N LEU A 202 24.89 -20.65 1.95
CA LEU A 202 23.59 -20.03 1.86
C LEU A 202 23.64 -18.89 0.85
N SER A 203 22.63 -18.81 0.01
CA SER A 203 22.51 -17.71 -0.94
C SER A 203 21.11 -17.12 -0.96
N LEU A 204 21.05 -15.81 -1.11
CA LEU A 204 19.83 -15.03 -1.21
C LEU A 204 19.71 -14.46 -2.62
N PRO A 205 18.98 -15.11 -3.54
CA PRO A 205 18.84 -14.63 -4.92
C PRO A 205 18.18 -13.26 -5.02
N THR A 206 17.34 -12.92 -4.03
CA THR A 206 16.63 -11.63 -3.97
C THR A 206 16.85 -11.01 -2.60
N SER A 207 17.73 -10.00 -2.54
CA SER A 207 18.03 -9.28 -1.29
C SER A 207 17.20 -8.01 -1.11
N LYS A 208 16.43 -7.60 -2.12
CA LYS A 208 15.55 -6.42 -2.08
C LYS A 208 14.20 -6.75 -2.69
N ILE A 209 13.14 -6.43 -1.97
CA ILE A 209 11.76 -6.64 -2.40
C ILE A 209 11.00 -5.32 -2.25
N GLN A 210 10.27 -4.92 -3.30
CA GLN A 210 9.33 -3.82 -3.25
C GLN A 210 7.93 -4.39 -3.21
N LEU A 211 7.10 -3.90 -2.27
CA LEU A 211 5.77 -4.44 -2.01
C LEU A 211 4.79 -3.32 -1.71
N ASP A 212 3.68 -3.30 -2.43
CA ASP A 212 2.54 -2.44 -2.10
C ASP A 212 1.88 -2.90 -0.80
N SER A 213 1.16 -1.99 -0.14
CA SER A 213 0.31 -2.35 1.00
C SER A 213 -0.73 -3.37 0.55
N SER A 214 -0.64 -4.59 1.07
CA SER A 214 -1.50 -5.71 0.68
C SER A 214 -1.54 -6.78 1.77
N PRO A 215 -2.70 -7.42 2.00
CA PRO A 215 -2.79 -8.60 2.84
C PRO A 215 -2.14 -9.85 2.21
N VAL A 216 -1.78 -9.79 0.92
CA VAL A 216 -1.14 -10.90 0.21
C VAL A 216 0.37 -10.81 0.38
N PRO A 217 1.04 -11.85 0.92
CA PRO A 217 2.47 -11.83 1.13
C PRO A 217 3.26 -11.92 -0.18
N ARG A 218 4.50 -11.46 -0.11
CA ARG A 218 5.52 -11.76 -1.10
C ARG A 218 6.46 -12.83 -0.56
N THR A 219 6.57 -13.93 -1.28
CA THR A 219 7.50 -15.00 -0.95
C THR A 219 8.90 -14.71 -1.50
N PHE A 220 9.93 -14.98 -0.71
CA PHE A 220 11.32 -15.05 -1.15
C PHE A 220 11.95 -16.36 -0.66
N LYS A 221 13.08 -16.74 -1.26
CA LYS A 221 13.72 -18.02 -1.01
C LYS A 221 15.17 -17.83 -0.64
N VAL A 222 15.62 -18.66 0.30
CA VAL A 222 17.02 -18.83 0.65
C VAL A 222 17.45 -20.19 0.12
N SER A 223 18.44 -20.21 -0.74
CA SER A 223 19.01 -21.46 -1.26
C SER A 223 20.07 -21.97 -0.30
N VAL A 224 19.99 -23.24 0.03
CA VAL A 224 20.94 -23.94 0.90
C VAL A 224 21.64 -25.01 0.07
N ASN A 225 22.96 -24.86 -0.12
CA ASN A 225 23.79 -25.91 -0.72
C ASN A 225 24.47 -26.67 0.41
N THR A 226 24.29 -27.97 0.42
CA THR A 226 24.82 -28.85 1.47
C THR A 226 26.11 -29.57 1.02
N PRO A 227 27.03 -29.93 1.94
CA PRO A 227 28.22 -30.67 1.60
C PRO A 227 27.85 -32.09 1.13
N SER A 228 28.77 -32.78 0.46
CA SER A 228 28.61 -34.14 0.01
C SER A 228 28.98 -35.19 1.06
N ASP A 229 29.71 -34.80 2.12
CA ASP A 229 30.16 -35.66 3.19
C ASP A 229 30.01 -35.00 4.55
N GLY A 230 29.47 -35.70 5.50
CA GLY A 230 29.24 -35.31 6.90
C GLY A 230 29.75 -36.36 7.89
N SER A 231 30.62 -37.27 7.45
CA SER A 231 31.11 -38.39 8.28
C SER A 231 31.86 -37.96 9.56
N GLU A 232 32.36 -36.71 9.61
CA GLU A 232 33.06 -36.16 10.78
C GLU A 232 32.08 -35.51 11.81
N TRP A 233 30.78 -35.43 11.49
CA TRP A 233 29.79 -34.82 12.35
C TRP A 233 29.39 -35.71 13.52
N GLU A 234 28.78 -35.10 14.54
CA GLU A 234 28.27 -35.85 15.68
C GLU A 234 27.16 -36.82 15.24
N VAL A 235 27.07 -37.95 15.92
CA VAL A 235 26.06 -38.98 15.64
C VAL A 235 24.89 -38.81 16.61
N ASP A 236 23.70 -38.70 16.07
CA ASP A 236 22.45 -38.61 16.86
C ASP A 236 22.02 -39.96 17.42
N SER A 237 20.96 -39.99 18.21
CA SER A 237 20.40 -41.21 18.81
C SER A 237 19.86 -42.21 17.77
N ASN A 238 19.65 -41.80 16.53
CA ASN A 238 19.16 -42.61 15.40
C ASN A 238 20.32 -43.12 14.54
N GLY A 239 21.57 -42.83 14.90
CA GLY A 239 22.74 -43.22 14.15
C GLY A 239 23.02 -42.37 12.91
N ARG A 240 22.45 -41.19 12.80
CA ARG A 240 22.70 -40.24 11.70
C ARG A 240 23.82 -39.28 12.10
N HIS A 241 24.73 -38.98 11.18
CA HIS A 241 25.65 -37.84 11.38
C HIS A 241 24.88 -36.55 11.19
N ILE A 242 24.90 -35.66 12.19
CA ILE A 242 24.12 -34.44 12.18
C ILE A 242 24.99 -33.23 12.41
N LEU A 243 24.58 -32.08 11.81
CA LEU A 243 25.10 -30.75 12.04
C LEU A 243 23.94 -29.78 12.20
N GLU A 244 23.90 -29.09 13.32
CA GLU A 244 22.88 -28.06 13.60
C GLU A 244 23.46 -26.66 13.38
N MET A 245 22.72 -25.79 12.72
CA MET A 245 23.05 -24.38 12.58
C MET A 245 21.81 -23.51 12.66
N ASN A 246 21.99 -22.26 13.10
CA ASN A 246 20.94 -21.23 13.08
C ASN A 246 21.28 -20.19 12.04
N VAL A 247 20.28 -19.77 11.28
CA VAL A 247 20.38 -18.72 10.28
C VAL A 247 19.41 -17.62 10.68
N ASN A 248 19.93 -16.42 10.95
CA ASN A 248 19.12 -15.25 11.18
C ASN A 248 18.79 -14.62 9.83
N VAL A 249 17.52 -14.67 9.45
CA VAL A 249 16.98 -13.98 8.28
C VAL A 249 16.44 -12.63 8.75
N VAL A 250 17.16 -11.57 8.43
CA VAL A 250 16.81 -10.21 8.87
C VAL A 250 16.15 -9.48 7.71
N VAL A 251 14.96 -8.95 7.97
CA VAL A 251 14.19 -8.11 7.05
C VAL A 251 14.10 -6.71 7.64
N GLU A 252 14.39 -5.70 6.83
CA GLU A 252 14.44 -4.30 7.21
C GLU A 252 13.64 -3.46 6.23
N SER A 253 12.78 -2.57 6.74
CA SER A 253 11.98 -1.62 5.96
C SER A 253 12.80 -0.38 5.61
N ASP A 254 12.91 -0.03 4.34
CA ASP A 254 13.56 1.22 3.90
C ASP A 254 12.80 2.45 4.44
N LEU A 255 11.47 2.43 4.39
CA LEU A 255 10.63 3.52 4.89
C LEU A 255 10.77 3.66 6.41
N GLY A 256 10.75 2.52 7.13
CA GLY A 256 10.91 2.51 8.59
C GLY A 256 12.28 3.04 9.05
N CYS A 257 13.31 3.00 8.19
CA CYS A 257 14.64 3.52 8.50
C CYS A 257 14.80 5.03 8.25
N GLN A 258 13.90 5.68 7.51
CA GLN A 258 14.06 7.10 7.13
C GLN A 258 14.01 8.05 8.32
N ASN A 259 13.39 7.64 9.43
CA ASN A 259 13.22 8.44 10.65
C ASN A 259 14.25 8.14 11.75
N GLY A 260 15.28 7.36 11.45
CA GLY A 260 16.41 7.09 12.37
C GLY A 260 16.34 5.75 13.09
N ASP A 261 15.18 5.23 13.41
CA ASP A 261 14.99 3.91 14.04
C ASP A 261 14.49 2.91 13.00
N CYS A 262 15.39 2.05 12.51
CA CYS A 262 15.02 1.06 11.50
C CYS A 262 14.01 0.04 12.03
N LEU A 263 12.87 -0.08 11.31
CA LEU A 263 11.92 -1.16 11.57
C LEU A 263 12.49 -2.46 10.97
N THR A 264 12.86 -3.39 11.86
CA THR A 264 13.48 -4.68 11.51
C THR A 264 12.76 -5.84 12.14
N THR A 265 12.74 -6.98 11.45
CA THR A 265 12.28 -8.27 11.99
C THR A 265 13.33 -9.32 11.71
N THR A 266 13.65 -10.14 12.72
CA THR A 266 14.60 -11.25 12.59
C THR A 266 13.86 -12.58 12.79
N MET A 267 13.96 -13.46 11.80
CA MET A 267 13.46 -14.83 11.86
C MET A 267 14.67 -15.75 12.06
N ILE A 268 14.58 -16.66 13.02
CA ILE A 268 15.65 -17.65 13.31
C ILE A 268 15.25 -18.98 12.69
N GLN A 269 15.90 -19.35 11.60
CA GLN A 269 15.74 -20.63 10.93
C GLN A 269 16.75 -21.62 11.47
N LYS A 270 16.29 -22.67 12.16
CA LYS A 270 17.14 -23.79 12.54
C LYS A 270 17.25 -24.76 11.36
N ILE A 271 18.48 -25.08 10.95
CA ILE A 271 18.77 -26.07 9.92
C ILE A 271 19.50 -27.23 10.58
N ILE A 272 19.00 -28.44 10.35
CA ILE A 272 19.61 -29.69 10.78
C ILE A 272 20.02 -30.46 9.52
N LEU A 273 21.30 -30.46 9.23
CA LEU A 273 21.87 -31.27 8.14
C LEU A 273 22.11 -32.65 8.65
N PHE A 274 21.76 -33.69 7.88
CA PHE A 274 22.00 -35.08 8.28
C PHE A 274 22.50 -35.93 7.13
N GLN A 275 23.32 -36.91 7.50
CA GLN A 275 23.77 -38.00 6.61
C GLN A 275 23.37 -39.32 7.23
N ASN A 276 22.67 -40.16 6.47
CA ASN A 276 22.38 -41.51 6.89
C ASN A 276 23.68 -42.31 6.90
N GLN A 277 23.88 -43.15 7.92
CA GLN A 277 24.98 -44.09 7.89
C GLN A 277 24.81 -45.00 6.66
N THR A 278 25.80 -45.03 5.78
CA THR A 278 25.92 -46.11 4.82
C THR A 278 26.24 -47.36 5.62
N ILE A 279 25.26 -48.25 5.80
CA ILE A 279 25.55 -49.62 6.24
C ILE A 279 26.44 -50.16 5.15
N GLN A 280 27.75 -50.14 5.40
CA GLN A 280 28.65 -51.00 4.60
C GLN A 280 28.24 -52.42 4.90
N ASP A 281 27.36 -52.98 4.07
CA ASP A 281 27.03 -54.38 4.03
C ASP A 281 28.28 -55.14 3.56
N ASN A 282 29.31 -55.18 4.46
CA ASN A 282 30.43 -56.10 4.27
C ASN A 282 29.98 -57.56 4.33
N SER A 283 28.69 -57.82 4.69
CA SER A 283 28.11 -59.19 4.74
C SER A 283 27.63 -59.71 3.38
N ALA A 284 27.38 -58.76 2.40
CA ALA A 284 26.88 -59.24 1.10
C ALA A 284 27.95 -60.02 0.27
N SER A 285 29.23 -59.62 0.38
CA SER A 285 30.32 -60.33 -0.32
C SER A 285 30.67 -61.65 0.30
N ASP A 286 30.63 -61.77 1.64
CA ASP A 286 30.87 -63.05 2.35
C ASP A 286 29.67 -64.00 2.24
N PHE A 287 28.45 -63.53 2.19
CA PHE A 287 27.27 -64.34 2.00
C PHE A 287 27.18 -64.91 0.57
N LEU A 288 27.57 -64.12 -0.43
CA LEU A 288 27.55 -64.53 -1.84
C LEU A 288 28.69 -65.55 -2.14
N SER A 289 29.87 -65.43 -1.52
CA SER A 289 30.96 -66.38 -1.72
C SER A 289 30.65 -67.74 -1.10
N ASN A 290 30.01 -67.82 0.08
CA ASN A 290 29.59 -69.06 0.70
C ASN A 290 28.31 -69.65 0.10
N SER A 291 27.44 -68.85 -0.54
CA SER A 291 26.21 -69.36 -1.15
C SER A 291 26.43 -69.91 -2.58
N MET A 292 27.46 -69.41 -3.29
CA MET A 292 27.73 -69.88 -4.66
C MET A 292 28.17 -71.39 -4.68
N ASP A 293 28.94 -71.88 -3.70
CA ASP A 293 29.35 -73.26 -3.66
C ASP A 293 28.18 -74.26 -3.39
N ASN A 294 27.14 -73.80 -2.68
CA ASN A 294 25.97 -74.66 -2.41
C ASN A 294 24.85 -74.51 -3.47
N GLN A 295 24.75 -73.39 -4.18
CA GLN A 295 23.72 -73.21 -5.21
C GLN A 295 24.02 -74.01 -6.49
N VAL A 296 25.30 -74.21 -6.84
CA VAL A 296 25.66 -74.97 -8.02
C VAL A 296 25.26 -76.48 -7.83
N LEU A 297 25.34 -77.02 -6.61
CA LEU A 297 24.88 -78.36 -6.31
C LEU A 297 23.35 -78.48 -6.34
N VAL A 298 22.60 -77.51 -5.90
CA VAL A 298 21.12 -77.55 -5.85
C VAL A 298 20.52 -77.40 -7.24
N PHE A 299 21.01 -76.46 -8.04
CA PHE A 299 20.50 -76.22 -9.39
C PHE A 299 20.98 -77.34 -10.38
N GLY A 300 22.16 -77.88 -10.20
CA GLY A 300 22.64 -79.00 -10.97
C GLY A 300 21.79 -80.24 -10.71
N GLY A 301 21.40 -80.51 -9.45
CA GLY A 301 20.57 -81.68 -9.05
C GLY A 301 19.14 -81.59 -9.59
N ILE A 302 18.50 -80.40 -9.49
CA ILE A 302 17.13 -80.16 -9.99
C ILE A 302 17.09 -80.27 -11.52
N GLY A 303 18.06 -79.65 -12.23
CA GLY A 303 18.17 -79.72 -13.68
C GLY A 303 18.30 -81.17 -14.20
N ALA A 304 19.12 -82.06 -13.54
CA ALA A 304 19.28 -83.44 -13.90
C ALA A 304 17.99 -84.27 -13.67
N LEU A 305 17.26 -83.98 -12.58
CA LEU A 305 16.02 -84.68 -12.25
C LEU A 305 14.89 -84.33 -13.24
N VAL A 306 14.79 -83.07 -13.69
CA VAL A 306 13.82 -82.62 -14.72
C VAL A 306 14.12 -83.28 -16.06
N ILE A 307 15.38 -83.36 -16.47
CA ILE A 307 15.78 -84.00 -17.73
C ILE A 307 15.44 -85.49 -17.65
N LEU A 308 15.69 -86.18 -16.52
CA LEU A 308 15.38 -87.61 -16.33
C LEU A 308 13.86 -87.87 -16.40
N LEU A 309 13.02 -86.96 -15.83
CA LEU A 309 11.56 -87.01 -15.92
C LEU A 309 11.06 -86.84 -17.35
N ILE A 310 11.66 -85.93 -18.12
CA ILE A 310 11.31 -85.72 -19.51
C ILE A 310 11.66 -86.94 -20.35
N ILE A 311 12.83 -87.54 -20.14
CA ILE A 311 13.23 -88.74 -20.84
C ILE A 311 12.27 -89.88 -20.49
N LEU A 312 11.91 -90.07 -19.21
CA LEU A 312 10.99 -91.13 -18.77
C LEU A 312 9.59 -90.92 -19.41
N MET A 313 9.10 -89.69 -19.50
CA MET A 313 7.84 -89.37 -20.15
C MET A 313 7.84 -89.66 -21.64
N VAL A 314 8.94 -89.40 -22.31
CA VAL A 314 9.08 -89.71 -23.74
C VAL A 314 9.13 -91.24 -23.98
N ILE A 315 9.78 -92.02 -23.07
CA ILE A 315 9.84 -93.50 -23.17
C ILE A 315 8.46 -94.10 -22.89
N LEU A 316 7.75 -93.62 -21.88
CA LEU A 316 6.39 -94.07 -21.56
C LEU A 316 5.36 -93.77 -22.63
N ARG A 317 5.57 -92.70 -23.40
CA ARG A 317 4.68 -92.30 -24.51
C ARG A 317 4.92 -93.04 -25.81
N LYS A 318 6.06 -93.79 -25.90
CA LYS A 318 6.42 -94.68 -27.05
C LYS A 318 6.08 -96.11 -26.83
N ARG A 319 5.53 -96.50 -25.70
CA ARG A 319 4.98 -97.78 -25.41
C ARG A 319 3.45 -97.71 -25.43
#